data_84dbba1b2f29664c2349ce026802c1db
#
_entry.id   84dbba1b2f29664c2349ce026802c1db
#
_cell.length_a   1.000
_cell.length_b   1.000
_cell.length_c   1.000
_cell.angle_alpha   90.00
_cell.angle_beta   90.00
_cell.angle_gamma   90.00
#
_symmetry.space_group_name_H-M   'P 1'
#
loop_
_entity.id
_entity.type
_entity.pdbx_description
1 polymer ?
#
loop_
_entity_poly.entity_id
_entity_poly.type
_entity_poly.pdbx_seq_one_letter_code
_entity_poly.pdbx_strand_id
1 'polypeptide(L)'
;MPSFSFLRTFRLSLFPPYPPIATATLHSQSHSQPHSHHHHHHHHDAVASFNRMLLMRPPPPTFHFDNILSSLVKNKHYLTVISLFKQFQSNGVTPNLCTLNILINCFCHLSHITFAFSVFANILKRGYHPNAITLTTLIKGLCFCGEIKRALYFHDKVVAQGFQLDQVSYGTLINGLCKAGETKAVARLLRKLEGHSVKPDVVMYTTIIHCLCKNKRVGDACDLYSEMIVKGISPNVFTYNTLIHGFCIMGNLKEAFSLLNEMKLKNINPDVYTFNILIDALGKEGKMKEASSLMNEMILKNINPDVYTFNILIDALGKEGKMKEASSLMNEMILKNINPDVYTFNILIDALGKEGKMKEAFSLLNEMKLKNINPSVCTFNILIDALGKEGKMKEAKIVLAMMMKACIKPNVVTYNSLIDGYFLVNEVKHAKYVFHSMAQRGVTPDVQCYTIMINGLCKKKMVDEAISLFEEMKHKNMFPNIVTYTSLIDGLCKNHHLERAIALCKKMKEQGIQPDVYSYTILLDALCKGGRLENAKQFFQHLLVKGYHLNVRTYNVMINGLCKAGLFGDVMDLKSKMEGKGCMPDAITFKTIICALFEKDENDKAEKFLREMIARGLLEV
;
A
#
# COMPACT_ATOMS: atom_id res chain seq x y z
N MET A 1 -22.61 -26.95 34.50
CA MET A 1 -23.05 -27.18 33.10
C MET A 1 -23.37 -25.85 32.42
N PRO A 2 -22.42 -25.23 31.68
CA PRO A 2 -22.66 -23.96 30.99
C PRO A 2 -23.01 -24.08 29.49
N SER A 3 -23.21 -25.28 28.95
CA SER A 3 -23.20 -25.52 27.51
C SER A 3 -24.47 -25.13 26.72
N PHE A 4 -25.64 -25.03 27.37
CA PHE A 4 -26.90 -24.74 26.68
C PHE A 4 -27.25 -23.25 26.57
N SER A 5 -26.79 -22.43 27.51
CA SER A 5 -26.99 -20.97 27.45
C SER A 5 -26.11 -20.30 26.37
N PHE A 6 -24.92 -20.88 26.08
CA PHE A 6 -23.97 -20.43 25.07
C PHE A 6 -24.55 -20.48 23.65
N LEU A 7 -25.26 -21.56 23.30
CA LEU A 7 -25.91 -21.69 21.99
C LEU A 7 -27.05 -20.70 21.77
N ARG A 8 -27.80 -20.34 22.84
CA ARG A 8 -28.94 -19.43 22.75
C ARG A 8 -28.49 -17.96 22.65
N THR A 9 -27.49 -17.53 23.41
CA THR A 9 -26.97 -16.17 23.39
C THR A 9 -26.14 -15.88 22.12
N PHE A 10 -25.39 -16.86 21.59
CA PHE A 10 -24.65 -16.70 20.34
C PHE A 10 -25.54 -16.66 19.10
N ARG A 11 -26.71 -17.39 19.13
CA ARG A 11 -27.62 -17.43 17.99
C ARG A 11 -28.43 -16.15 17.79
N LEU A 12 -28.70 -15.38 18.85
CA LEU A 12 -29.59 -14.22 18.80
C LEU A 12 -28.88 -12.87 18.55
N SER A 13 -27.55 -12.79 18.70
CA SER A 13 -26.84 -11.51 18.67
C SER A 13 -25.79 -11.35 17.55
N LEU A 14 -25.41 -12.44 16.86
CA LEU A 14 -24.39 -12.41 15.79
C LEU A 14 -24.98 -12.51 14.38
N PHE A 15 -26.26 -12.84 14.25
CA PHE A 15 -26.92 -12.96 12.95
C PHE A 15 -28.21 -12.15 12.92
N PRO A 16 -28.34 -11.11 12.08
CA PRO A 16 -29.65 -10.64 11.68
C PRO A 16 -30.36 -11.78 10.92
N PRO A 17 -31.71 -11.85 10.89
CA PRO A 17 -32.44 -12.90 10.18
C PRO A 17 -32.18 -12.77 8.68
N TYR A 18 -31.44 -13.73 8.11
CA TYR A 18 -31.22 -13.83 6.68
C TYR A 18 -32.31 -14.71 6.02
N PRO A 19 -32.70 -14.37 4.78
CA PRO A 19 -33.62 -15.23 3.99
C PRO A 19 -32.93 -16.58 3.65
N PRO A 20 -33.72 -17.61 3.33
CA PRO A 20 -33.20 -18.96 3.10
C PRO A 20 -32.26 -18.99 1.89
N ILE A 21 -31.10 -19.62 2.10
CA ILE A 21 -30.02 -19.74 1.13
C ILE A 21 -30.48 -20.64 -0.02
N ALA A 22 -30.63 -20.05 -1.20
CA ALA A 22 -30.65 -20.80 -2.45
C ALA A 22 -29.28 -21.48 -2.63
N THR A 23 -29.26 -22.73 -2.97
CA THR A 23 -28.08 -23.55 -3.29
C THR A 23 -27.32 -22.94 -4.47
N ALA A 24 -26.35 -22.12 -4.19
CA ALA A 24 -25.42 -21.63 -5.19
C ALA A 24 -24.40 -22.74 -5.48
N THR A 25 -24.51 -23.32 -6.66
CA THR A 25 -23.49 -24.18 -7.27
C THR A 25 -22.21 -23.38 -7.45
N LEU A 26 -21.16 -23.81 -6.76
CA LEU A 26 -19.80 -23.27 -6.93
C LEU A 26 -19.27 -23.67 -8.32
N HIS A 27 -19.39 -22.76 -9.30
CA HIS A 27 -18.64 -22.88 -10.53
C HIS A 27 -17.16 -22.55 -10.23
N SER A 28 -16.33 -23.56 -10.41
CA SER A 28 -14.88 -23.49 -10.29
C SER A 28 -14.29 -22.59 -11.40
N GLN A 29 -13.92 -21.36 -11.07
CA GLN A 29 -12.96 -20.60 -11.87
C GLN A 29 -11.56 -20.90 -11.33
N SER A 30 -10.86 -21.76 -12.07
CA SER A 30 -9.46 -22.10 -11.85
C SER A 30 -8.57 -20.92 -12.27
N HIS A 31 -8.10 -20.13 -11.33
CA HIS A 31 -6.95 -19.26 -11.54
C HIS A 31 -5.68 -20.05 -11.19
N SER A 32 -5.10 -20.68 -12.20
CA SER A 32 -3.76 -21.26 -12.15
C SER A 32 -2.71 -20.16 -12.24
N GLN A 33 -2.03 -19.86 -11.14
CA GLN A 33 -0.72 -19.20 -11.18
C GLN A 33 0.37 -20.27 -11.41
N PRO A 34 1.36 -20.02 -12.28
CA PRO A 34 2.46 -20.95 -12.48
C PRO A 34 3.51 -20.75 -11.38
N HIS A 35 3.55 -21.64 -10.40
CA HIS A 35 4.68 -21.81 -9.50
C HIS A 35 5.40 -23.11 -9.80
N SER A 36 6.72 -23.00 -9.99
CA SER A 36 7.81 -23.98 -10.07
C SER A 36 7.46 -25.47 -9.95
N HIS A 37 7.98 -26.29 -10.85
CA HIS A 37 7.81 -27.74 -10.97
C HIS A 37 8.05 -28.57 -9.69
N HIS A 38 8.79 -28.08 -8.70
CA HIS A 38 9.00 -28.79 -7.41
C HIS A 38 7.79 -28.78 -6.49
N HIS A 39 6.93 -27.76 -6.51
CA HIS A 39 5.74 -27.69 -5.63
C HIS A 39 4.57 -28.57 -6.12
N HIS A 40 4.46 -28.86 -7.40
CA HIS A 40 3.40 -29.72 -7.93
C HIS A 40 3.52 -31.18 -7.51
N HIS A 41 4.74 -31.72 -7.39
CA HIS A 41 4.96 -33.11 -6.96
C HIS A 41 4.48 -33.33 -5.51
N HIS A 42 4.88 -32.48 -4.57
CA HIS A 42 4.48 -32.59 -3.16
C HIS A 42 2.97 -32.46 -2.92
N HIS A 43 2.26 -31.68 -3.75
CA HIS A 43 0.81 -31.53 -3.66
C HIS A 43 0.08 -32.83 -4.08
N HIS A 44 0.47 -33.42 -5.20
CA HIS A 44 -0.14 -34.68 -5.71
C HIS A 44 0.12 -35.86 -4.76
N ASP A 45 1.32 -35.94 -4.20
CA ASP A 45 1.69 -36.98 -3.24
C ASP A 45 0.92 -36.86 -1.93
N ALA A 46 0.69 -35.64 -1.42
CA ALA A 46 -0.08 -35.38 -0.22
C ALA A 46 -1.55 -35.80 -0.40
N VAL A 47 -2.18 -35.44 -1.53
CA VAL A 47 -3.56 -35.81 -1.86
C VAL A 47 -3.68 -37.33 -2.06
N ALA A 48 -2.74 -37.96 -2.77
CA ALA A 48 -2.71 -39.40 -2.98
C ALA A 48 -2.53 -40.17 -1.66
N SER A 49 -1.70 -39.68 -0.75
CA SER A 49 -1.50 -40.25 0.58
C SER A 49 -2.76 -40.15 1.42
N PHE A 50 -3.43 -38.97 1.42
CA PHE A 50 -4.71 -38.77 2.11
C PHE A 50 -5.78 -39.75 1.63
N ASN A 51 -5.92 -39.91 0.30
CA ASN A 51 -6.91 -40.81 -0.29
C ASN A 51 -6.62 -42.29 0.01
N ARG A 52 -5.33 -42.69 0.02
CA ARG A 52 -4.93 -44.06 0.44
C ARG A 52 -5.34 -44.33 1.89
N MET A 53 -5.12 -43.38 2.79
CA MET A 53 -5.50 -43.53 4.19
C MET A 53 -7.01 -43.63 4.39
N LEU A 54 -7.84 -42.98 3.56
CA LEU A 54 -9.30 -43.12 3.61
C LEU A 54 -9.80 -44.50 3.21
N LEU A 55 -9.03 -45.23 2.40
CA LEU A 55 -9.36 -46.59 1.94
C LEU A 55 -8.92 -47.68 2.92
N MET A 56 -8.05 -47.36 3.91
CA MET A 56 -7.60 -48.32 4.91
C MET A 56 -8.74 -48.76 5.83
N ARG A 57 -8.75 -50.05 6.21
CA ARG A 57 -9.74 -50.64 7.12
C ARG A 57 -9.02 -51.37 8.26
N PRO A 58 -9.05 -50.86 9.49
CA PRO A 58 -9.64 -49.59 9.97
C PRO A 58 -8.90 -48.37 9.49
N PRO A 59 -9.57 -47.19 9.40
CA PRO A 59 -8.89 -45.95 9.04
C PRO A 59 -7.85 -45.58 10.10
N PRO A 60 -6.70 -44.99 9.70
CA PRO A 60 -5.69 -44.55 10.66
C PRO A 60 -6.23 -43.44 11.56
N PRO A 61 -5.57 -43.19 12.73
CA PRO A 61 -5.94 -42.09 13.62
C PRO A 61 -6.02 -40.74 12.91
N THR A 62 -6.98 -39.90 13.31
CA THR A 62 -7.25 -38.58 12.70
C THR A 62 -6.01 -37.66 12.63
N PHE A 63 -5.07 -37.82 13.57
CA PHE A 63 -3.81 -37.09 13.60
C PHE A 63 -3.01 -37.18 12.28
N HIS A 64 -3.00 -38.32 11.61
CA HIS A 64 -2.30 -38.50 10.34
C HIS A 64 -2.94 -37.67 9.20
N PHE A 65 -4.28 -37.59 9.20
CA PHE A 65 -5.02 -36.72 8.27
C PHE A 65 -4.76 -35.24 8.57
N ASP A 66 -4.77 -34.85 9.86
CA ASP A 66 -4.53 -33.48 10.30
C ASP A 66 -3.15 -32.98 9.88
N ASN A 67 -2.12 -33.83 9.90
CA ASN A 67 -0.76 -33.49 9.43
C ASN A 67 -0.73 -33.16 7.94
N ILE A 68 -1.41 -33.97 7.11
CA ILE A 68 -1.49 -33.71 5.67
C ILE A 68 -2.30 -32.44 5.39
N LEU A 69 -3.45 -32.27 6.03
CA LEU A 69 -4.27 -31.07 5.87
C LEU A 69 -3.51 -29.80 6.30
N SER A 70 -2.75 -29.87 7.42
CA SER A 70 -1.92 -28.76 7.90
C SER A 70 -0.79 -28.43 6.92
N SER A 71 -0.16 -29.44 6.30
CA SER A 71 0.86 -29.25 5.28
C SER A 71 0.28 -28.55 4.04
N LEU A 72 -0.90 -28.97 3.57
CA LEU A 72 -1.60 -28.33 2.46
C LEU A 72 -2.00 -26.89 2.78
N VAL A 73 -2.41 -26.57 4.00
CA VAL A 73 -2.70 -25.20 4.47
C VAL A 73 -1.44 -24.32 4.46
N LYS A 74 -0.28 -24.85 4.93
CA LYS A 74 1.00 -24.12 4.87
C LYS A 74 1.37 -23.76 3.43
N ASN A 75 1.04 -24.64 2.47
CA ASN A 75 1.26 -24.41 1.04
C ASN A 75 0.10 -23.65 0.36
N LYS A 76 -0.84 -23.09 1.12
CA LYS A 76 -1.97 -22.27 0.67
C LYS A 76 -2.99 -23.00 -0.25
N HIS A 77 -3.05 -24.32 -0.19
CA HIS A 77 -4.01 -25.13 -0.97
C HIS A 77 -5.38 -25.27 -0.27
N TYR A 78 -6.00 -24.15 0.11
CA TYR A 78 -7.21 -24.13 0.95
C TYR A 78 -8.42 -24.83 0.34
N LEU A 79 -8.65 -24.68 -0.98
CA LEU A 79 -9.77 -25.35 -1.67
C LEU A 79 -9.61 -26.87 -1.70
N THR A 80 -8.37 -27.35 -1.89
CA THR A 80 -8.05 -28.78 -1.82
C THR A 80 -8.35 -29.34 -0.43
N VAL A 81 -7.97 -28.62 0.64
CA VAL A 81 -8.25 -29.02 2.03
C VAL A 81 -9.76 -29.15 2.26
N ILE A 82 -10.57 -28.20 1.79
CA ILE A 82 -12.03 -28.24 1.91
C ILE A 82 -12.62 -29.43 1.15
N SER A 83 -12.11 -29.74 -0.04
CA SER A 83 -12.52 -30.91 -0.83
C SER A 83 -12.19 -32.22 -0.12
N LEU A 84 -10.95 -32.36 0.38
CA LEU A 84 -10.52 -33.54 1.15
C LEU A 84 -11.31 -33.72 2.45
N PHE A 85 -11.67 -32.61 3.13
CA PHE A 85 -12.51 -32.66 4.31
C PHE A 85 -13.92 -33.19 3.99
N LYS A 86 -14.52 -32.83 2.85
CA LYS A 86 -15.79 -33.39 2.42
C LYS A 86 -15.68 -34.91 2.21
N GLN A 87 -14.61 -35.36 1.55
CA GLN A 87 -14.37 -36.81 1.35
C GLN A 87 -14.11 -37.51 2.70
N PHE A 88 -13.42 -36.89 3.63
CA PHE A 88 -13.17 -37.39 4.98
C PHE A 88 -14.50 -37.68 5.72
N GLN A 89 -15.45 -36.74 5.65
CA GLN A 89 -16.75 -36.90 6.26
C GLN A 89 -17.63 -37.94 5.54
N SER A 90 -17.63 -37.97 4.20
CA SER A 90 -18.40 -38.93 3.42
C SER A 90 -17.95 -40.38 3.64
N ASN A 91 -16.71 -40.61 4.01
CA ASN A 91 -16.18 -41.93 4.40
C ASN A 91 -16.42 -42.28 5.88
N GLY A 92 -17.24 -41.50 6.59
CA GLY A 92 -17.65 -41.80 7.97
C GLY A 92 -16.61 -41.49 9.02
N VAL A 93 -15.49 -40.85 8.68
CA VAL A 93 -14.46 -40.48 9.66
C VAL A 93 -14.92 -39.24 10.42
N THR A 94 -14.92 -39.31 11.76
CA THR A 94 -15.35 -38.18 12.60
C THR A 94 -14.24 -37.19 12.78
N PRO A 95 -14.42 -35.90 12.42
CA PRO A 95 -13.41 -34.89 12.61
C PRO A 95 -13.24 -34.56 14.09
N ASN A 96 -12.01 -34.39 14.53
CA ASN A 96 -11.65 -33.88 15.85
C ASN A 96 -11.60 -32.33 15.86
N LEU A 97 -11.30 -31.73 17.02
CA LEU A 97 -11.19 -30.26 17.14
C LEU A 97 -10.08 -29.67 16.26
N CYS A 98 -8.96 -30.40 16.08
CA CYS A 98 -7.85 -29.96 15.22
C CYS A 98 -8.29 -29.88 13.76
N THR A 99 -8.92 -30.93 13.24
CA THR A 99 -9.46 -30.99 11.88
C THR A 99 -10.44 -29.83 11.61
N LEU A 100 -11.32 -29.54 12.59
CA LEU A 100 -12.30 -28.44 12.47
C LEU A 100 -11.63 -27.05 12.53
N ASN A 101 -10.58 -26.88 13.35
CA ASN A 101 -9.80 -25.64 13.39
C ASN A 101 -9.04 -25.40 12.06
N ILE A 102 -8.49 -26.45 11.44
CA ILE A 102 -7.88 -26.38 10.11
C ILE A 102 -8.92 -25.90 9.08
N LEU A 103 -10.13 -26.40 9.14
CA LEU A 103 -11.20 -26.00 8.22
C LEU A 103 -11.64 -24.54 8.44
N ILE A 104 -11.78 -24.09 9.70
CA ILE A 104 -12.04 -22.69 10.05
C ILE A 104 -10.95 -21.79 9.42
N ASN A 105 -9.68 -22.18 9.59
CA ASN A 105 -8.55 -21.42 9.04
C ASN A 105 -8.62 -21.32 7.51
N CYS A 106 -8.99 -22.39 6.80
CA CYS A 106 -9.18 -22.36 5.35
C CYS A 106 -10.27 -21.37 4.93
N PHE A 107 -11.44 -21.40 5.58
CA PHE A 107 -12.52 -20.46 5.28
C PHE A 107 -12.16 -19.02 5.59
N CYS A 108 -11.41 -18.79 6.67
CA CYS A 108 -10.90 -17.44 7.01
C CYS A 108 -9.94 -16.90 5.92
N HIS A 109 -9.03 -17.74 5.41
CA HIS A 109 -8.12 -17.34 4.34
C HIS A 109 -8.80 -17.11 2.98
N LEU A 110 -9.92 -17.79 2.73
CA LEU A 110 -10.76 -17.57 1.55
C LEU A 110 -11.75 -16.41 1.72
N SER A 111 -11.69 -15.67 2.82
CA SER A 111 -12.64 -14.60 3.17
C SER A 111 -14.11 -15.07 3.30
N HIS A 112 -14.33 -16.37 3.54
CA HIS A 112 -15.64 -16.96 3.73
C HIS A 112 -16.01 -17.07 5.22
N ILE A 113 -16.05 -15.94 5.92
CA ILE A 113 -16.19 -15.88 7.37
C ILE A 113 -17.50 -16.52 7.88
N THR A 114 -18.58 -16.45 7.12
CA THR A 114 -19.86 -17.08 7.47
C THR A 114 -19.76 -18.60 7.57
N PHE A 115 -19.02 -19.24 6.66
CA PHE A 115 -18.74 -20.67 6.71
C PHE A 115 -17.81 -21.03 7.88
N ALA A 116 -16.82 -20.19 8.20
CA ALA A 116 -15.99 -20.39 9.38
C ALA A 116 -16.83 -20.40 10.68
N PHE A 117 -17.77 -19.48 10.83
CA PHE A 117 -18.72 -19.49 11.96
C PHE A 117 -19.69 -20.67 11.94
N SER A 118 -20.07 -21.19 10.77
CA SER A 118 -20.89 -22.41 10.67
C SER A 118 -20.11 -23.63 11.18
N VAL A 119 -18.81 -23.73 10.88
CA VAL A 119 -17.95 -24.79 11.45
C VAL A 119 -17.79 -24.61 12.96
N PHE A 120 -17.63 -23.38 13.45
CA PHE A 120 -17.60 -23.10 14.88
C PHE A 120 -18.89 -23.53 15.59
N ALA A 121 -20.06 -23.24 14.99
CA ALA A 121 -21.33 -23.72 15.51
C ALA A 121 -21.43 -25.28 15.53
N ASN A 122 -20.79 -25.94 14.55
CA ASN A 122 -20.71 -27.41 14.51
C ASN A 122 -19.82 -27.96 15.64
N ILE A 123 -18.67 -27.28 15.95
CA ILE A 123 -17.83 -27.62 17.11
C ILE A 123 -18.66 -27.65 18.39
N LEU A 124 -19.44 -26.58 18.63
CA LEU A 124 -20.33 -26.48 19.81
C LEU A 124 -21.43 -27.55 19.83
N LYS A 125 -22.06 -27.83 18.68
CA LYS A 125 -23.12 -28.86 18.57
C LYS A 125 -22.61 -30.27 18.84
N ARG A 126 -21.36 -30.55 18.51
CA ARG A 126 -20.70 -31.85 18.77
C ARG A 126 -20.22 -31.98 20.21
N GLY A 127 -20.42 -30.97 21.06
CA GLY A 127 -19.95 -30.96 22.44
C GLY A 127 -18.44 -30.70 22.62
N TYR A 128 -17.75 -30.30 21.57
CA TYR A 128 -16.35 -29.92 21.71
C TYR A 128 -16.24 -28.54 22.41
N HIS A 129 -15.28 -28.40 23.30
CA HIS A 129 -14.96 -27.11 23.91
C HIS A 129 -13.96 -26.34 23.01
N PRO A 130 -14.35 -25.16 22.48
CA PRO A 130 -13.43 -24.31 21.74
C PRO A 130 -12.23 -23.96 22.61
N ASN A 131 -11.04 -24.03 22.04
CA ASN A 131 -9.80 -23.60 22.70
C ASN A 131 -9.33 -22.21 22.20
N ALA A 132 -8.25 -21.68 22.78
CA ALA A 132 -7.68 -20.40 22.36
C ALA A 132 -7.37 -20.37 20.84
N ILE A 133 -6.90 -21.50 20.26
CA ILE A 133 -6.61 -21.59 18.82
C ILE A 133 -7.89 -21.40 17.98
N THR A 134 -9.01 -22.03 18.36
CA THR A 134 -10.30 -21.87 17.67
C THR A 134 -10.73 -20.40 17.65
N LEU A 135 -10.68 -19.74 18.82
CA LEU A 135 -11.14 -18.37 18.99
C LEU A 135 -10.21 -17.37 18.28
N THR A 136 -8.89 -17.55 18.41
CA THR A 136 -7.88 -16.75 17.74
C THR A 136 -7.98 -16.84 16.23
N THR A 137 -8.26 -18.05 15.70
CA THR A 137 -8.43 -18.25 14.25
C THR A 137 -9.65 -17.49 13.71
N LEU A 138 -10.76 -17.46 14.46
CA LEU A 138 -11.94 -16.68 14.09
C LEU A 138 -11.71 -15.17 14.18
N ILE A 139 -11.04 -14.70 15.24
CA ILE A 139 -10.64 -13.27 15.39
C ILE A 139 -9.75 -12.87 14.20
N LYS A 140 -8.74 -13.70 13.87
CA LYS A 140 -7.86 -13.49 12.71
C LYS A 140 -8.64 -13.44 11.39
N GLY A 141 -9.61 -14.34 11.21
CA GLY A 141 -10.49 -14.36 10.04
C GLY A 141 -11.32 -13.09 9.89
N LEU A 142 -11.93 -12.61 10.97
CA LEU A 142 -12.66 -11.35 10.99
C LEU A 142 -11.76 -10.16 10.65
N CYS A 143 -10.53 -10.14 11.19
CA CYS A 143 -9.55 -9.10 10.87
C CYS A 143 -9.12 -9.15 9.38
N PHE A 144 -8.93 -10.33 8.79
CA PHE A 144 -8.61 -10.48 7.37
C PHE A 144 -9.74 -10.01 6.45
N CYS A 145 -10.99 -10.22 6.85
CA CYS A 145 -12.16 -9.74 6.10
C CYS A 145 -12.43 -8.24 6.28
N GLY A 146 -11.62 -7.52 7.09
CA GLY A 146 -11.85 -6.11 7.40
C GLY A 146 -13.01 -5.86 8.37
N GLU A 147 -13.59 -6.91 8.95
CA GLU A 147 -14.74 -6.82 9.86
C GLU A 147 -14.32 -6.52 11.30
N ILE A 148 -13.54 -5.45 11.50
CA ILE A 148 -12.86 -5.11 12.76
C ILE A 148 -13.85 -4.91 13.92
N LYS A 149 -14.98 -4.24 13.67
CA LYS A 149 -16.01 -4.05 14.71
C LYS A 149 -16.58 -5.38 15.21
N ARG A 150 -16.76 -6.34 14.29
CA ARG A 150 -17.20 -7.69 14.65
C ARG A 150 -16.11 -8.47 15.39
N ALA A 151 -14.84 -8.29 15.02
CA ALA A 151 -13.72 -8.91 15.72
C ALA A 151 -13.64 -8.45 17.19
N LEU A 152 -13.77 -7.14 17.46
CA LEU A 152 -13.84 -6.60 18.82
C LEU A 152 -15.07 -7.11 19.59
N TYR A 153 -16.23 -7.09 18.97
CA TYR A 153 -17.45 -7.60 19.59
C TYR A 153 -17.34 -9.08 19.94
N PHE A 154 -16.80 -9.88 19.03
CA PHE A 154 -16.57 -11.31 19.27
C PHE A 154 -15.59 -11.55 20.40
N HIS A 155 -14.47 -10.80 20.42
CA HIS A 155 -13.48 -10.82 21.51
C HIS A 155 -14.15 -10.50 22.87
N ASP A 156 -14.87 -9.37 22.97
CA ASP A 156 -15.50 -8.95 24.22
C ASP A 156 -16.55 -9.98 24.72
N LYS A 157 -17.30 -10.59 23.80
CA LYS A 157 -18.27 -11.67 24.11
C LYS A 157 -17.58 -12.93 24.65
N VAL A 158 -16.48 -13.34 24.01
CA VAL A 158 -15.71 -14.53 24.40
C VAL A 158 -15.12 -14.34 25.80
N VAL A 159 -14.53 -13.17 26.07
CA VAL A 159 -13.98 -12.82 27.39
C VAL A 159 -15.08 -12.76 28.45
N ALA A 160 -16.24 -12.15 28.14
CA ALA A 160 -17.39 -12.06 29.06
C ALA A 160 -17.98 -13.43 29.42
N GLN A 161 -17.76 -14.46 28.58
CA GLN A 161 -18.18 -15.84 28.85
C GLN A 161 -17.12 -16.67 29.60
N GLY A 162 -16.05 -16.05 30.07
CA GLY A 162 -15.02 -16.67 30.87
C GLY A 162 -13.94 -17.43 30.09
N PHE A 163 -13.92 -17.30 28.75
CA PHE A 163 -12.82 -17.88 27.98
C PHE A 163 -11.56 -17.06 28.18
N GLN A 164 -10.47 -17.73 28.51
CA GLN A 164 -9.17 -17.10 28.62
C GLN A 164 -8.53 -17.07 27.22
N LEU A 165 -8.23 -15.87 26.75
CA LEU A 165 -7.44 -15.64 25.55
C LEU A 165 -5.97 -15.46 25.95
N ASP A 166 -5.08 -15.95 25.09
CA ASP A 166 -3.64 -15.90 25.29
C ASP A 166 -2.99 -14.67 24.63
N GLN A 167 -1.68 -14.50 24.81
CA GLN A 167 -0.91 -13.41 24.19
C GLN A 167 -1.04 -13.41 22.66
N VAL A 168 -1.13 -14.58 22.02
CA VAL A 168 -1.26 -14.71 20.56
C VAL A 168 -2.61 -14.16 20.10
N SER A 169 -3.68 -14.40 20.85
CA SER A 169 -5.03 -13.89 20.57
C SER A 169 -5.08 -12.37 20.60
N TYR A 170 -4.53 -11.77 21.66
CA TYR A 170 -4.46 -10.32 21.80
C TYR A 170 -3.53 -9.69 20.76
N GLY A 171 -2.35 -10.26 20.50
CA GLY A 171 -1.43 -9.81 19.45
C GLY A 171 -2.08 -9.85 18.06
N THR A 172 -2.88 -10.89 17.78
CA THR A 172 -3.64 -11.01 16.53
C THR A 172 -4.67 -9.89 16.38
N LEU A 173 -5.42 -9.58 17.45
CA LEU A 173 -6.42 -8.51 17.44
C LEU A 173 -5.76 -7.14 17.31
N ILE A 174 -4.67 -6.88 18.05
CA ILE A 174 -3.87 -5.66 17.94
C ILE A 174 -3.38 -5.47 16.49
N ASN A 175 -2.80 -6.51 15.88
CA ASN A 175 -2.34 -6.43 14.49
C ASN A 175 -3.50 -6.14 13.51
N GLY A 176 -4.66 -6.75 13.71
CA GLY A 176 -5.86 -6.47 12.92
C GLY A 176 -6.33 -5.03 13.04
N LEU A 177 -6.42 -4.51 14.27
CA LEU A 177 -6.76 -3.11 14.56
C LEU A 177 -5.75 -2.13 13.95
N CYS A 178 -4.46 -2.45 14.07
CA CYS A 178 -3.37 -1.66 13.50
C CYS A 178 -3.48 -1.56 11.97
N LYS A 179 -3.74 -2.67 11.29
CA LYS A 179 -3.93 -2.69 9.83
C LYS A 179 -5.14 -1.89 9.37
N ALA A 180 -6.18 -1.81 10.19
CA ALA A 180 -7.37 -1.01 9.94
C ALA A 180 -7.22 0.48 10.33
N GLY A 181 -6.09 0.88 10.92
CA GLY A 181 -5.85 2.25 11.37
C GLY A 181 -6.58 2.64 12.66
N GLU A 182 -7.16 1.68 13.39
CA GLU A 182 -7.97 1.89 14.61
C GLU A 182 -7.08 2.09 15.85
N THR A 183 -6.18 3.08 15.82
CA THR A 183 -5.17 3.33 16.87
C THR A 183 -5.78 3.60 18.25
N LYS A 184 -6.96 4.28 18.31
CA LYS A 184 -7.68 4.52 19.58
C LYS A 184 -8.20 3.23 20.22
N ALA A 185 -8.63 2.27 19.39
CA ALA A 185 -9.09 0.97 19.87
C ALA A 185 -7.92 0.12 20.38
N VAL A 186 -6.76 0.20 19.73
CA VAL A 186 -5.52 -0.45 20.18
C VAL A 186 -5.08 0.05 21.55
N ALA A 187 -5.04 1.37 21.76
CA ALA A 187 -4.67 1.95 23.05
C ALA A 187 -5.64 1.55 24.17
N ARG A 188 -6.94 1.45 23.88
CA ARG A 188 -7.95 0.95 24.82
C ARG A 188 -7.76 -0.52 25.16
N LEU A 189 -7.43 -1.34 24.16
CA LEU A 189 -7.18 -2.77 24.36
C LEU A 189 -5.93 -3.01 25.22
N LEU A 190 -4.85 -2.27 24.96
CA LEU A 190 -3.61 -2.35 25.74
C LEU A 190 -3.87 -2.02 27.23
N ARG A 191 -4.63 -0.95 27.51
CA ARG A 191 -5.01 -0.60 28.89
C ARG A 191 -5.92 -1.65 29.56
N LYS A 192 -6.82 -2.29 28.81
CA LYS A 192 -7.63 -3.41 29.33
C LYS A 192 -6.77 -4.60 29.74
N LEU A 193 -5.67 -4.88 29.02
CA LEU A 193 -4.75 -5.97 29.37
C LEU A 193 -4.07 -5.78 30.72
N GLU A 194 -3.86 -4.56 31.17
CA GLU A 194 -3.25 -4.25 32.47
C GLU A 194 -4.06 -4.79 33.67
N GLY A 195 -5.38 -4.94 33.52
CA GLY A 195 -6.28 -5.52 34.51
C GLY A 195 -6.50 -7.03 34.41
N HIS A 196 -5.88 -7.71 33.43
CA HIS A 196 -6.08 -9.12 33.16
C HIS A 196 -4.81 -9.95 33.43
N SER A 197 -4.96 -11.27 33.47
CA SER A 197 -3.84 -12.21 33.70
C SER A 197 -2.79 -12.24 32.58
N VAL A 198 -3.11 -11.69 31.41
CA VAL A 198 -2.22 -11.64 30.23
C VAL A 198 -1.43 -10.34 30.24
N LYS A 199 -0.13 -10.43 30.48
CA LYS A 199 0.78 -9.27 30.43
C LYS A 199 1.15 -8.98 28.98
N PRO A 200 1.10 -7.68 28.54
CA PRO A 200 1.63 -7.28 27.25
C PRO A 200 3.12 -7.66 27.11
N ASP A 201 3.49 -8.14 25.93
CA ASP A 201 4.86 -8.52 25.60
C ASP A 201 5.52 -7.58 24.58
N VAL A 202 6.80 -7.83 24.28
CA VAL A 202 7.59 -7.07 23.31
C VAL A 202 6.96 -7.09 21.92
N VAL A 203 6.28 -8.17 21.53
CA VAL A 203 5.65 -8.30 20.20
C VAL A 203 4.43 -7.37 20.07
N MET A 204 3.61 -7.30 21.12
CA MET A 204 2.45 -6.40 21.15
C MET A 204 2.89 -4.93 21.08
N TYR A 205 3.83 -4.52 21.94
CA TYR A 205 4.36 -3.17 21.92
C TYR A 205 4.97 -2.81 20.57
N THR A 206 5.84 -3.66 20.03
CA THR A 206 6.48 -3.44 18.73
C THR A 206 5.46 -3.35 17.57
N THR A 207 4.40 -4.17 17.61
CA THR A 207 3.32 -4.11 16.61
C THR A 207 2.59 -2.77 16.64
N ILE A 208 2.33 -2.23 17.84
CA ILE A 208 1.65 -0.94 18.00
C ILE A 208 2.59 0.20 17.59
N ILE A 209 3.85 0.16 18.01
CA ILE A 209 4.90 1.12 17.60
C ILE A 209 5.00 1.15 16.08
N HIS A 210 5.03 -0.02 15.41
CA HIS A 210 5.05 -0.11 13.95
C HIS A 210 3.83 0.56 13.30
N CYS A 211 2.65 0.32 13.85
CA CYS A 211 1.42 0.94 13.38
C CYS A 211 1.47 2.47 13.50
N LEU A 212 1.93 2.99 14.63
CA LEU A 212 2.06 4.43 14.87
C LEU A 212 3.08 5.06 13.91
N CYS A 213 4.25 4.46 13.74
CA CYS A 213 5.27 4.90 12.79
C CYS A 213 4.75 4.93 11.34
N LYS A 214 4.06 3.86 10.91
CA LYS A 214 3.45 3.80 9.58
C LYS A 214 2.41 4.90 9.34
N ASN A 215 1.68 5.30 10.38
CA ASN A 215 0.71 6.39 10.34
C ASN A 215 1.33 7.77 10.62
N LYS A 216 2.66 7.89 10.57
CA LYS A 216 3.42 9.12 10.81
C LYS A 216 3.22 9.75 12.19
N ARG A 217 2.83 8.94 13.18
CA ARG A 217 2.66 9.33 14.58
C ARG A 217 3.85 8.88 15.42
N VAL A 218 5.05 9.32 15.03
CA VAL A 218 6.30 8.85 15.64
C VAL A 218 6.45 9.32 17.09
N GLY A 219 5.92 10.51 17.45
CA GLY A 219 5.87 10.98 18.85
C GLY A 219 5.16 9.99 19.77
N ASP A 220 3.94 9.59 19.39
CA ASP A 220 3.18 8.59 20.17
C ASP A 220 3.88 7.22 20.22
N ALA A 221 4.64 6.88 19.17
CA ALA A 221 5.44 5.65 19.16
C ALA A 221 6.60 5.71 20.17
N CYS A 222 7.23 6.88 20.33
CA CYS A 222 8.28 7.12 21.35
C CYS A 222 7.71 7.09 22.76
N ASP A 223 6.53 7.66 22.97
CA ASP A 223 5.84 7.60 24.28
C ASP A 223 5.55 6.15 24.67
N LEU A 224 5.07 5.35 23.70
CA LEU A 224 4.79 3.94 23.93
C LEU A 224 6.09 3.12 24.14
N TYR A 225 7.16 3.47 23.47
CA TYR A 225 8.48 2.87 23.69
C TYR A 225 9.00 3.18 25.11
N SER A 226 8.83 4.40 25.57
CA SER A 226 9.18 4.81 26.95
C SER A 226 8.35 4.06 27.98
N GLU A 227 7.04 3.91 27.74
CA GLU A 227 6.13 3.12 28.57
C GLU A 227 6.58 1.65 28.66
N MET A 228 6.95 1.05 27.52
CA MET A 228 7.47 -0.32 27.43
C MET A 228 8.68 -0.53 28.35
N ILE A 229 9.63 0.41 28.35
CA ILE A 229 10.84 0.37 29.20
C ILE A 229 10.46 0.50 30.68
N VAL A 230 9.60 1.45 31.04
CA VAL A 230 9.12 1.66 32.42
C VAL A 230 8.44 0.40 32.98
N LYS A 231 7.74 -0.35 32.13
CA LYS A 231 7.11 -1.63 32.51
C LYS A 231 8.08 -2.82 32.56
N GLY A 232 9.38 -2.59 32.38
CA GLY A 232 10.40 -3.63 32.40
C GLY A 232 10.39 -4.57 31.19
N ILE A 233 9.72 -4.19 30.09
CA ILE A 233 9.71 -4.96 28.84
C ILE A 233 10.90 -4.52 28.01
N SER A 234 11.88 -5.39 27.83
CA SER A 234 13.12 -5.06 27.10
C SER A 234 12.87 -4.96 25.59
N PRO A 235 13.21 -3.83 24.96
CA PRO A 235 13.20 -3.68 23.52
C PRO A 235 14.16 -4.65 22.85
N ASN A 236 13.83 -5.11 21.66
CA ASN A 236 14.68 -5.96 20.82
C ASN A 236 15.06 -5.27 19.50
N VAL A 237 15.81 -5.95 18.63
CA VAL A 237 16.22 -5.44 17.31
C VAL A 237 15.01 -4.97 16.49
N PHE A 238 13.90 -5.69 16.52
CA PHE A 238 12.69 -5.31 15.77
C PHE A 238 12.07 -4.03 16.29
N THR A 239 12.10 -3.78 17.61
CA THR A 239 11.60 -2.54 18.22
C THR A 239 12.42 -1.34 17.73
N TYR A 240 13.77 -1.46 17.80
CA TYR A 240 14.67 -0.40 17.32
C TYR A 240 14.52 -0.17 15.81
N ASN A 241 14.54 -1.23 15.00
CA ASN A 241 14.36 -1.12 13.55
C ASN A 241 13.05 -0.43 13.18
N THR A 242 11.98 -0.69 13.92
CA THR A 242 10.68 -0.06 13.72
C THR A 242 10.72 1.45 14.01
N LEU A 243 11.34 1.85 15.11
CA LEU A 243 11.47 3.27 15.47
C LEU A 243 12.41 4.01 14.52
N ILE A 244 13.57 3.42 14.19
CA ILE A 244 14.54 3.96 13.23
C ILE A 244 13.83 4.20 11.89
N HIS A 245 13.08 3.20 11.39
CA HIS A 245 12.30 3.35 10.15
C HIS A 245 11.23 4.44 10.26
N GLY A 246 10.56 4.56 11.41
CA GLY A 246 9.59 5.63 11.67
C GLY A 246 10.21 7.02 11.55
N PHE A 247 11.37 7.25 12.17
CA PHE A 247 12.10 8.51 12.05
C PHE A 247 12.61 8.78 10.63
N CYS A 248 13.08 7.74 9.92
CA CYS A 248 13.48 7.85 8.52
C CYS A 248 12.31 8.29 7.61
N ILE A 249 11.11 7.74 7.81
CA ILE A 249 9.90 8.17 7.06
C ILE A 249 9.55 9.64 7.29
N MET A 250 9.87 10.18 8.48
CA MET A 250 9.65 11.58 8.82
C MET A 250 10.80 12.52 8.38
N GLY A 251 11.87 11.98 7.81
CA GLY A 251 13.07 12.75 7.43
C GLY A 251 13.96 13.12 8.63
N ASN A 252 13.74 12.55 9.80
CA ASN A 252 14.47 12.85 11.03
C ASN A 252 15.68 11.91 11.20
N LEU A 253 16.67 12.03 10.33
CA LEU A 253 17.85 11.15 10.37
C LEU A 253 18.66 11.27 11.65
N LYS A 254 18.72 12.45 12.29
CA LYS A 254 19.46 12.64 13.55
C LYS A 254 18.96 11.71 14.65
N GLU A 255 17.64 11.66 14.84
CA GLU A 255 16.98 10.80 15.82
C GLU A 255 17.13 9.34 15.46
N ALA A 256 17.08 8.99 14.16
CA ALA A 256 17.31 7.62 13.68
C ALA A 256 18.74 7.13 14.04
N PHE A 257 19.75 7.94 13.82
CA PHE A 257 21.14 7.62 14.22
C PHE A 257 21.34 7.62 15.73
N SER A 258 20.63 8.48 16.48
CA SER A 258 20.64 8.45 17.94
C SER A 258 20.13 7.09 18.46
N LEU A 259 19.05 6.57 17.89
CA LEU A 259 18.52 5.23 18.24
C LEU A 259 19.48 4.09 17.86
N LEU A 260 20.19 4.21 16.72
CA LEU A 260 21.24 3.24 16.37
C LEU A 260 22.36 3.21 17.42
N ASN A 261 22.75 4.38 17.93
CA ASN A 261 23.76 4.46 18.99
C ASN A 261 23.22 3.93 20.33
N GLU A 262 21.99 4.27 20.69
CA GLU A 262 21.33 3.71 21.89
C GLU A 262 21.27 2.20 21.84
N MET A 263 20.88 1.61 20.69
CA MET A 263 20.84 0.17 20.45
C MET A 263 22.20 -0.48 20.73
N LYS A 264 23.29 0.13 20.24
CA LYS A 264 24.68 -0.32 20.49
C LYS A 264 25.05 -0.24 21.98
N LEU A 265 24.70 0.85 22.66
CA LEU A 265 24.98 1.04 24.10
C LEU A 265 24.24 0.02 24.97
N LYS A 266 23.06 -0.43 24.55
CA LYS A 266 22.27 -1.47 25.23
C LYS A 266 22.69 -2.90 24.84
N ASN A 267 23.80 -3.07 24.14
CA ASN A 267 24.30 -4.38 23.65
C ASN A 267 23.29 -5.12 22.75
N ILE A 268 22.44 -4.38 22.04
CA ILE A 268 21.56 -4.95 21.03
C ILE A 268 22.25 -4.73 19.68
N ASN A 269 22.72 -5.82 19.07
CA ASN A 269 23.49 -5.73 17.83
C ASN A 269 22.59 -5.35 16.65
N PRO A 270 22.92 -4.26 15.91
CA PRO A 270 22.28 -3.95 14.63
C PRO A 270 22.46 -5.11 13.64
N ASP A 271 21.44 -5.38 12.86
CA ASP A 271 21.45 -6.39 11.79
C ASP A 271 21.50 -5.74 10.39
N VAL A 272 21.54 -6.57 9.34
CA VAL A 272 21.52 -6.12 7.95
C VAL A 272 20.33 -5.18 7.69
N TYR A 273 19.17 -5.51 8.27
CA TYR A 273 17.95 -4.73 8.09
C TYR A 273 18.06 -3.34 8.73
N THR A 274 18.70 -3.22 9.90
CA THR A 274 18.98 -1.92 10.56
C THR A 274 19.78 -0.98 9.63
N PHE A 275 20.87 -1.51 9.05
CA PHE A 275 21.70 -0.74 8.14
C PHE A 275 20.96 -0.39 6.85
N ASN A 276 20.21 -1.33 6.28
CA ASN A 276 19.44 -1.12 5.05
C ASN A 276 18.39 0.00 5.20
N ILE A 277 17.71 0.12 6.34
CA ILE A 277 16.77 1.22 6.62
C ILE A 277 17.48 2.59 6.54
N LEU A 278 18.66 2.70 7.16
CA LEU A 278 19.40 3.95 7.22
C LEU A 278 20.04 4.30 5.87
N ILE A 279 20.58 3.30 5.15
CA ILE A 279 21.13 3.46 3.80
C ILE A 279 20.03 3.93 2.83
N ASP A 280 18.83 3.33 2.89
CA ASP A 280 17.68 3.73 2.08
C ASP A 280 17.25 5.17 2.37
N ALA A 281 17.22 5.54 3.65
CA ALA A 281 16.85 6.90 4.05
C ALA A 281 17.89 7.94 3.59
N LEU A 282 19.19 7.64 3.71
CA LEU A 282 20.28 8.50 3.20
C LEU A 282 20.22 8.63 1.66
N GLY A 283 19.98 7.51 0.96
CA GLY A 283 19.82 7.52 -0.50
C GLY A 283 18.64 8.38 -0.95
N LYS A 284 17.50 8.33 -0.24
CA LYS A 284 16.34 9.19 -0.53
C LYS A 284 16.59 10.68 -0.29
N GLU A 285 17.51 11.03 0.60
CA GLU A 285 17.94 12.41 0.84
C GLU A 285 19.10 12.86 -0.09
N GLY A 286 19.53 12.01 -1.02
CA GLY A 286 20.67 12.32 -1.92
C GLY A 286 22.04 12.28 -1.24
N LYS A 287 22.14 11.73 -0.02
CA LYS A 287 23.39 11.67 0.77
C LYS A 287 24.17 10.40 0.46
N MET A 288 24.53 10.18 -0.82
CA MET A 288 25.15 8.94 -1.29
C MET A 288 26.51 8.65 -0.66
N LYS A 289 27.33 9.70 -0.35
CA LYS A 289 28.61 9.52 0.33
C LYS A 289 28.43 8.93 1.73
N GLU A 290 27.46 9.41 2.48
CA GLU A 290 27.13 8.92 3.82
C GLU A 290 26.55 7.50 3.75
N ALA A 291 25.70 7.21 2.77
CA ALA A 291 25.13 5.88 2.54
C ALA A 291 26.24 4.84 2.24
N SER A 292 27.19 5.17 1.37
CA SER A 292 28.35 4.31 1.07
C SER A 292 29.27 4.13 2.28
N SER A 293 29.48 5.18 3.08
CA SER A 293 30.25 5.10 4.33
C SER A 293 29.58 4.16 5.33
N LEU A 294 28.25 4.20 5.42
CA LEU A 294 27.49 3.32 6.30
C LEU A 294 27.54 1.85 5.86
N MET A 295 27.55 1.59 4.55
CA MET A 295 27.78 0.23 4.01
C MET A 295 29.19 -0.27 4.37
N ASN A 296 30.21 0.58 4.32
CA ASN A 296 31.55 0.23 4.75
C ASN A 296 31.63 -0.06 6.27
N GLU A 297 30.94 0.74 7.11
CA GLU A 297 30.81 0.48 8.54
C GLU A 297 30.17 -0.90 8.81
N MET A 298 29.13 -1.24 8.05
CA MET A 298 28.47 -2.55 8.12
C MET A 298 29.45 -3.70 7.87
N ILE A 299 30.28 -3.58 6.82
CA ILE A 299 31.31 -4.59 6.49
C ILE A 299 32.38 -4.70 7.60
N LEU A 300 32.86 -3.56 8.12
CA LEU A 300 33.83 -3.54 9.21
C LEU A 300 33.33 -4.22 10.49
N LYS A 301 32.01 -4.26 10.68
CA LYS A 301 31.35 -4.96 11.79
C LYS A 301 31.02 -6.44 11.49
N ASN A 302 31.57 -7.00 10.44
CA ASN A 302 31.27 -8.36 9.96
C ASN A 302 29.77 -8.60 9.65
N ILE A 303 29.03 -7.53 9.31
CA ILE A 303 27.66 -7.63 8.81
C ILE A 303 27.74 -7.55 7.29
N ASN A 304 27.57 -8.68 6.61
CA ASN A 304 27.72 -8.73 5.15
C ASN A 304 26.54 -8.05 4.44
N PRO A 305 26.80 -7.10 3.52
CA PRO A 305 25.77 -6.57 2.63
C PRO A 305 25.12 -7.70 1.83
N ASP A 306 23.82 -7.61 1.65
CA ASP A 306 23.05 -8.54 0.82
C ASP A 306 22.62 -7.91 -0.52
N VAL A 307 21.93 -8.67 -1.35
CA VAL A 307 21.37 -8.19 -2.63
C VAL A 307 20.53 -6.93 -2.42
N TYR A 308 19.77 -6.88 -1.32
CA TYR A 308 18.90 -5.76 -1.02
C TYR A 308 19.69 -4.48 -0.68
N THR A 309 20.80 -4.59 0.05
CA THR A 309 21.72 -3.46 0.34
C THR A 309 22.23 -2.81 -0.95
N PHE A 310 22.73 -3.63 -1.90
CA PHE A 310 23.19 -3.14 -3.20
C PHE A 310 22.05 -2.52 -4.02
N ASN A 311 20.89 -3.16 -4.04
CA ASN A 311 19.73 -2.67 -4.78
C ASN A 311 19.25 -1.29 -4.30
N ILE A 312 19.29 -1.02 -2.99
CA ILE A 312 18.97 0.32 -2.44
C ILE A 312 19.94 1.39 -2.98
N LEU A 313 21.23 1.10 -2.96
CA LEU A 313 22.24 2.06 -3.42
C LEU A 313 22.18 2.27 -4.95
N ILE A 314 21.98 1.19 -5.71
CA ILE A 314 21.79 1.25 -7.16
C ILE A 314 20.53 2.07 -7.51
N ASP A 315 19.43 1.88 -6.79
CA ASP A 315 18.17 2.63 -6.99
C ASP A 315 18.37 4.13 -6.70
N ALA A 316 19.07 4.45 -5.60
CA ALA A 316 19.37 5.84 -5.25
C ALA A 316 20.24 6.52 -6.31
N LEU A 317 21.32 5.86 -6.78
CA LEU A 317 22.17 6.36 -7.85
C LEU A 317 21.41 6.52 -9.17
N GLY A 318 20.55 5.56 -9.50
CA GLY A 318 19.69 5.63 -10.68
C GLY A 318 18.73 6.83 -10.64
N LYS A 319 18.16 7.14 -9.48
CA LYS A 319 17.30 8.32 -9.28
C LYS A 319 18.05 9.64 -9.39
N GLU A 320 19.34 9.66 -9.03
CA GLU A 320 20.22 10.82 -9.21
C GLU A 320 20.77 10.95 -10.66
N GLY A 321 20.45 10.03 -11.56
CA GLY A 321 20.99 10.00 -12.93
C GLY A 321 22.45 9.54 -13.02
N LYS A 322 23.01 8.97 -11.96
CA LYS A 322 24.41 8.51 -11.89
C LYS A 322 24.58 7.08 -12.37
N MET A 323 24.15 6.78 -13.62
CA MET A 323 24.12 5.43 -14.16
C MET A 323 25.46 4.74 -14.22
N LYS A 324 26.58 5.49 -14.44
CA LYS A 324 27.92 4.91 -14.45
C LYS A 324 28.30 4.35 -13.07
N GLU A 325 27.99 5.08 -12.02
CA GLU A 325 28.24 4.67 -10.62
C GLU A 325 27.32 3.48 -10.25
N ALA A 326 26.06 3.52 -10.66
CA ALA A 326 25.10 2.41 -10.45
C ALA A 326 25.57 1.10 -11.12
N SER A 327 26.06 1.18 -12.35
CA SER A 327 26.64 0.02 -13.07
C SER A 327 27.93 -0.47 -12.43
N SER A 328 28.78 0.43 -11.95
CA SER A 328 30.01 0.08 -11.20
C SER A 328 29.67 -0.68 -9.91
N LEU A 329 28.61 -0.25 -9.21
CA LEU A 329 28.16 -0.89 -7.98
C LEU A 329 27.57 -2.30 -8.25
N MET A 330 26.88 -2.50 -9.37
CA MET A 330 26.46 -3.83 -9.80
C MET A 330 27.65 -4.76 -10.09
N ASN A 331 28.73 -4.23 -10.69
CA ASN A 331 29.96 -5.01 -10.88
C ASN A 331 30.65 -5.35 -9.56
N GLU A 332 30.69 -4.42 -8.61
CA GLU A 332 31.20 -4.67 -7.24
C GLU A 332 30.41 -5.78 -6.53
N MET A 333 29.09 -5.76 -6.67
CA MET A 333 28.19 -6.79 -6.15
C MET A 333 28.60 -8.19 -6.68
N ILE A 334 28.85 -8.31 -7.97
CA ILE A 334 29.30 -9.56 -8.60
C ILE A 334 30.67 -9.99 -8.09
N LEU A 335 31.62 -9.07 -7.97
CA LEU A 335 32.97 -9.35 -7.43
C LEU A 335 32.93 -9.86 -5.98
N LYS A 336 31.92 -9.45 -5.21
CA LYS A 336 31.69 -9.94 -3.85
C LYS A 336 30.88 -11.26 -3.80
N ASN A 337 30.70 -11.95 -4.92
CA ASN A 337 29.89 -13.16 -5.07
C ASN A 337 28.41 -12.98 -4.67
N ILE A 338 27.88 -11.74 -4.76
CA ILE A 338 26.48 -11.45 -4.57
C ILE A 338 25.87 -11.35 -5.96
N ASN A 339 25.05 -12.33 -6.36
CA ASN A 339 24.47 -12.37 -7.69
C ASN A 339 23.33 -11.35 -7.85
N PRO A 340 23.38 -10.49 -8.88
CA PRO A 340 22.26 -9.65 -9.26
C PRO A 340 21.00 -10.49 -9.53
N ASP A 341 19.86 -10.01 -9.07
CA ASP A 341 18.56 -10.66 -9.30
C ASP A 341 17.72 -9.87 -10.32
N VAL A 342 16.50 -10.36 -10.60
CA VAL A 342 15.56 -9.68 -11.50
C VAL A 342 15.28 -8.24 -11.05
N TYR A 343 15.28 -8.00 -9.73
CA TYR A 343 15.00 -6.69 -9.17
C TYR A 343 16.15 -5.70 -9.43
N THR A 344 17.41 -6.15 -9.31
CA THR A 344 18.62 -5.37 -9.65
C THR A 344 18.56 -4.86 -11.10
N PHE A 345 18.27 -5.76 -12.04
CA PHE A 345 18.14 -5.38 -13.45
C PHE A 345 16.95 -4.43 -13.69
N ASN A 346 15.82 -4.67 -13.04
CA ASN A 346 14.63 -3.82 -13.17
C ASN A 346 14.90 -2.38 -12.71
N ILE A 347 15.65 -2.18 -11.64
CA ILE A 347 16.05 -0.84 -11.16
C ILE A 347 16.88 -0.12 -12.24
N LEU A 348 17.88 -0.80 -12.80
CA LEU A 348 18.75 -0.19 -13.81
C LEU A 348 17.99 0.09 -15.12
N ILE A 349 17.12 -0.83 -15.56
CA ILE A 349 16.27 -0.64 -16.74
C ILE A 349 15.30 0.53 -16.53
N ASP A 350 14.70 0.67 -15.34
CA ASP A 350 13.81 1.78 -15.01
C ASP A 350 14.53 3.13 -15.02
N ALA A 351 15.73 3.17 -14.43
CA ALA A 351 16.55 4.38 -14.41
C ALA A 351 16.96 4.80 -15.84
N LEU A 352 17.43 3.86 -16.67
CA LEU A 352 17.76 4.13 -18.08
C LEU A 352 16.53 4.55 -18.89
N GLY A 353 15.38 3.94 -18.63
CA GLY A 353 14.11 4.33 -19.26
C GLY A 353 13.71 5.76 -18.93
N LYS A 354 13.89 6.19 -17.67
CA LYS A 354 13.63 7.57 -17.23
C LYS A 354 14.59 8.58 -17.86
N GLU A 355 15.84 8.17 -18.15
CA GLU A 355 16.82 9.00 -18.85
C GLU A 355 16.65 8.99 -20.40
N GLY A 356 15.69 8.24 -20.93
CA GLY A 356 15.50 8.08 -22.38
C GLY A 356 16.55 7.20 -23.07
N LYS A 357 17.36 6.46 -22.32
CA LYS A 357 18.46 5.60 -22.83
C LYS A 357 17.95 4.19 -23.15
N MET A 358 16.92 4.09 -23.99
CA MET A 358 16.26 2.82 -24.27
C MET A 358 17.17 1.76 -24.90
N LYS A 359 18.18 2.15 -25.70
CA LYS A 359 19.16 1.21 -26.28
C LYS A 359 19.93 0.46 -25.20
N GLU A 360 20.39 1.18 -24.17
CA GLU A 360 21.10 0.61 -23.02
C GLU A 360 20.16 -0.26 -22.17
N ALA A 361 18.90 0.16 -21.97
CA ALA A 361 17.89 -0.63 -21.28
C ALA A 361 17.64 -1.99 -21.98
N PHE A 362 17.56 -2.01 -23.31
CA PHE A 362 17.46 -3.27 -24.08
C PHE A 362 18.74 -4.10 -24.02
N SER A 363 19.91 -3.49 -23.94
CA SER A 363 21.16 -4.21 -23.71
C SER A 363 21.15 -4.96 -22.38
N LEU A 364 20.67 -4.31 -21.30
CA LEU A 364 20.50 -4.97 -19.99
C LEU A 364 19.46 -6.11 -20.03
N LEU A 365 18.37 -5.95 -20.78
CA LEU A 365 17.40 -7.02 -20.97
C LEU A 365 18.04 -8.26 -21.65
N ASN A 366 18.94 -8.06 -22.61
CA ASN A 366 19.69 -9.14 -23.23
C ASN A 366 20.73 -9.75 -22.28
N GLU A 367 21.41 -8.93 -21.48
CA GLU A 367 22.33 -9.39 -20.44
C GLU A 367 21.64 -10.28 -19.41
N MET A 368 20.43 -9.92 -18.95
CA MET A 368 19.60 -10.77 -18.07
C MET A 368 19.47 -12.19 -18.66
N LYS A 369 19.12 -12.28 -19.94
CA LYS A 369 18.94 -13.58 -20.63
C LYS A 369 20.23 -14.38 -20.71
N LEU A 370 21.35 -13.71 -21.00
CA LEU A 370 22.67 -14.36 -21.04
C LEU A 370 23.10 -14.89 -19.68
N LYS A 371 22.71 -14.23 -18.60
CA LYS A 371 22.96 -14.67 -17.21
C LYS A 371 21.90 -15.66 -16.69
N ASN A 372 21.01 -16.18 -17.55
CA ASN A 372 19.89 -17.05 -17.16
C ASN A 372 18.95 -16.44 -16.11
N ILE A 373 18.86 -15.11 -16.07
CA ILE A 373 17.90 -14.38 -15.24
C ILE A 373 16.67 -14.09 -16.10
N ASN A 374 15.56 -14.80 -15.85
CA ASN A 374 14.36 -14.65 -16.65
C ASN A 374 13.67 -13.30 -16.39
N PRO A 375 13.44 -12.47 -17.43
CA PRO A 375 12.64 -11.26 -17.28
C PRO A 375 11.26 -11.56 -16.72
N SER A 376 10.78 -10.70 -15.84
CA SER A 376 9.45 -10.80 -15.22
C SER A 376 8.41 -9.92 -15.93
N VAL A 377 7.15 -10.06 -15.55
CA VAL A 377 6.08 -9.11 -15.95
C VAL A 377 6.49 -7.66 -15.66
N CYS A 378 7.14 -7.42 -14.51
CA CYS A 378 7.61 -6.10 -14.10
C CYS A 378 8.65 -5.53 -15.09
N THR A 379 9.62 -6.36 -15.53
CA THR A 379 10.64 -5.97 -16.50
C THR A 379 10.03 -5.43 -17.80
N PHE A 380 9.05 -6.17 -18.35
CA PHE A 380 8.36 -5.75 -19.58
C PHE A 380 7.48 -4.51 -19.34
N ASN A 381 6.81 -4.40 -18.20
CA ASN A 381 5.99 -3.23 -17.87
C ASN A 381 6.83 -1.95 -17.77
N ILE A 382 8.03 -2.01 -17.18
CA ILE A 382 8.97 -0.88 -17.11
C ILE A 382 9.34 -0.42 -18.52
N LEU A 383 9.71 -1.35 -19.41
CA LEU A 383 10.06 -1.02 -20.79
C LEU A 383 8.90 -0.43 -21.58
N ILE A 384 7.69 -0.98 -21.43
CA ILE A 384 6.47 -0.47 -22.09
C ILE A 384 6.14 0.93 -21.58
N ASP A 385 6.24 1.17 -20.29
CA ASP A 385 5.97 2.46 -19.65
C ASP A 385 6.97 3.54 -20.12
N ALA A 386 8.26 3.20 -20.13
CA ALA A 386 9.30 4.10 -20.60
C ALA A 386 9.10 4.48 -22.09
N LEU A 387 8.86 3.49 -22.96
CA LEU A 387 8.58 3.73 -24.37
C LEU A 387 7.30 4.53 -24.59
N GLY A 388 6.27 4.29 -23.79
CA GLY A 388 5.03 5.06 -23.80
C GLY A 388 5.26 6.54 -23.46
N LYS A 389 6.06 6.81 -22.44
CA LYS A 389 6.45 8.18 -22.03
C LYS A 389 7.30 8.90 -23.10
N GLU A 390 8.14 8.18 -23.80
CA GLU A 390 8.88 8.71 -24.95
C GLU A 390 8.05 8.86 -26.23
N GLY A 391 6.79 8.43 -26.22
CA GLY A 391 5.92 8.44 -27.40
C GLY A 391 6.20 7.34 -28.43
N LYS A 392 7.06 6.37 -28.12
CA LYS A 392 7.49 5.28 -29.01
C LYS A 392 6.52 4.08 -28.98
N MET A 393 5.23 4.32 -29.27
CA MET A 393 4.18 3.31 -29.12
C MET A 393 4.35 2.10 -30.07
N LYS A 394 5.03 2.26 -31.21
CA LYS A 394 5.35 1.13 -32.11
C LYS A 394 6.31 0.14 -31.42
N GLU A 395 7.34 0.67 -30.78
CA GLU A 395 8.31 -0.12 -30.01
C GLU A 395 7.66 -0.76 -28.78
N ALA A 396 6.78 -0.04 -28.06
CA ALA A 396 6.02 -0.58 -26.93
C ALA A 396 5.17 -1.81 -27.35
N LYS A 397 4.55 -1.78 -28.53
CA LYS A 397 3.85 -2.97 -29.09
C LYS A 397 4.79 -4.14 -29.36
N ILE A 398 6.00 -3.87 -29.84
CA ILE A 398 7.02 -4.93 -30.06
C ILE A 398 7.40 -5.56 -28.72
N VAL A 399 7.62 -4.75 -27.68
CA VAL A 399 7.92 -5.24 -26.32
C VAL A 399 6.77 -6.10 -25.77
N LEU A 400 5.51 -5.68 -25.98
CA LEU A 400 4.35 -6.50 -25.65
C LEU A 400 4.34 -7.85 -26.38
N ALA A 401 4.67 -7.86 -27.66
CA ALA A 401 4.78 -9.10 -28.44
C ALA A 401 5.93 -9.99 -27.94
N MET A 402 7.08 -9.40 -27.54
CA MET A 402 8.20 -10.13 -26.92
C MET A 402 7.78 -10.76 -25.59
N MET A 403 7.03 -10.04 -24.75
CA MET A 403 6.47 -10.53 -23.50
C MET A 403 5.59 -11.77 -23.74
N MET A 404 4.68 -11.68 -24.71
CA MET A 404 3.78 -12.79 -25.06
C MET A 404 4.54 -13.99 -25.64
N LYS A 405 5.57 -13.75 -26.47
CA LYS A 405 6.44 -14.80 -27.02
C LYS A 405 7.24 -15.51 -25.90
N ALA A 406 7.58 -14.81 -24.85
CA ALA A 406 8.22 -15.39 -23.66
C ALA A 406 7.21 -16.12 -22.74
N CYS A 407 5.97 -16.36 -23.19
CA CYS A 407 4.89 -16.97 -22.41
C CYS A 407 4.54 -16.20 -21.11
N ILE A 408 4.89 -14.92 -21.03
CA ILE A 408 4.56 -14.04 -19.90
C ILE A 408 3.25 -13.33 -20.23
N LYS A 409 2.22 -13.59 -19.43
CA LYS A 409 0.89 -13.00 -19.66
C LYS A 409 0.87 -11.53 -19.25
N PRO A 410 0.43 -10.61 -20.13
CA PRO A 410 0.17 -9.21 -19.75
C PRO A 410 -0.83 -9.13 -18.60
N ASN A 411 -0.58 -8.22 -17.67
CA ASN A 411 -1.46 -7.94 -16.54
C ASN A 411 -2.09 -6.54 -16.65
N VAL A 412 -2.87 -6.16 -15.66
CA VAL A 412 -3.54 -4.84 -15.60
C VAL A 412 -2.54 -3.69 -15.75
N VAL A 413 -1.35 -3.79 -15.14
CA VAL A 413 -0.30 -2.76 -15.25
C VAL A 413 0.20 -2.62 -16.68
N THR A 414 0.40 -3.74 -17.40
CA THR A 414 0.80 -3.72 -18.81
C THR A 414 -0.17 -2.92 -19.68
N TYR A 415 -1.47 -3.18 -19.50
CA TYR A 415 -2.51 -2.47 -20.26
C TYR A 415 -2.61 -1.01 -19.85
N ASN A 416 -2.45 -0.70 -18.56
CA ASN A 416 -2.46 0.67 -18.04
C ASN A 416 -1.33 1.51 -18.64
N SER A 417 -0.10 0.98 -18.71
CA SER A 417 1.04 1.66 -19.34
C SER A 417 0.81 1.92 -20.84
N LEU A 418 0.21 0.95 -21.55
CA LEU A 418 -0.16 1.14 -22.96
C LEU A 418 -1.25 2.21 -23.15
N ILE A 419 -2.30 2.21 -22.32
CA ILE A 419 -3.39 3.17 -22.38
C ILE A 419 -2.86 4.59 -22.13
N ASP A 420 -2.04 4.75 -21.08
CA ASP A 420 -1.46 6.05 -20.74
C ASP A 420 -0.52 6.54 -21.85
N GLY A 421 0.34 5.66 -22.39
CA GLY A 421 1.20 5.97 -23.54
C GLY A 421 0.42 6.43 -24.77
N TYR A 422 -0.70 5.78 -25.10
CA TYR A 422 -1.56 6.23 -26.20
C TYR A 422 -2.19 7.58 -25.97
N PHE A 423 -2.59 7.91 -24.74
CA PHE A 423 -3.07 9.24 -24.39
C PHE A 423 -1.97 10.30 -24.53
N LEU A 424 -0.72 9.98 -24.17
CA LEU A 424 0.41 10.91 -24.31
C LEU A 424 0.65 11.26 -25.78
N VAL A 425 0.61 10.29 -26.69
CA VAL A 425 0.79 10.52 -28.12
C VAL A 425 -0.49 10.95 -28.86
N ASN A 426 -1.56 11.28 -28.13
CA ASN A 426 -2.85 11.74 -28.69
C ASN A 426 -3.62 10.68 -29.51
N GLU A 427 -3.32 9.41 -29.35
CA GLU A 427 -3.97 8.29 -30.04
C GLU A 427 -5.16 7.74 -29.22
N VAL A 428 -6.16 8.56 -28.94
CA VAL A 428 -7.31 8.23 -28.06
C VAL A 428 -8.07 6.99 -28.54
N LYS A 429 -8.23 6.80 -29.85
CA LYS A 429 -8.90 5.60 -30.41
C LYS A 429 -8.19 4.30 -30.02
N HIS A 430 -6.86 4.31 -30.03
CA HIS A 430 -6.05 3.15 -29.61
C HIS A 430 -6.13 2.93 -28.10
N ALA A 431 -6.12 3.97 -27.29
CA ALA A 431 -6.30 3.84 -25.84
C ALA A 431 -7.65 3.15 -25.51
N LYS A 432 -8.74 3.61 -26.12
CA LYS A 432 -10.08 2.99 -25.97
C LYS A 432 -10.08 1.52 -26.45
N TYR A 433 -9.47 1.24 -27.61
CA TYR A 433 -9.37 -0.13 -28.10
C TYR A 433 -8.64 -1.04 -27.11
N VAL A 434 -7.51 -0.60 -26.58
CA VAL A 434 -6.73 -1.38 -25.60
C VAL A 434 -7.56 -1.61 -24.33
N PHE A 435 -8.25 -0.59 -23.81
CA PHE A 435 -9.12 -0.72 -22.64
C PHE A 435 -10.25 -1.74 -22.84
N HIS A 436 -10.93 -1.73 -23.98
CA HIS A 436 -12.00 -2.71 -24.27
C HIS A 436 -11.46 -4.11 -24.54
N SER A 437 -10.29 -4.21 -25.20
CA SER A 437 -9.69 -5.51 -25.56
C SER A 437 -9.10 -6.27 -24.38
N MET A 438 -8.71 -5.58 -23.28
CA MET A 438 -8.12 -6.25 -22.12
C MET A 438 -9.10 -7.23 -21.46
N ALA A 439 -10.37 -6.86 -21.36
CA ALA A 439 -11.41 -7.74 -20.81
C ALA A 439 -11.63 -9.00 -21.68
N GLN A 440 -11.59 -8.86 -23.02
CA GLN A 440 -11.69 -9.97 -23.96
C GLN A 440 -10.50 -10.95 -23.83
N ARG A 441 -9.35 -10.47 -23.36
CA ARG A 441 -8.14 -11.26 -23.11
C ARG A 441 -8.06 -11.82 -21.69
N GLY A 442 -9.16 -11.75 -20.92
CA GLY A 442 -9.25 -12.29 -19.57
C GLY A 442 -8.62 -11.41 -18.49
N VAL A 443 -8.31 -10.15 -18.80
CA VAL A 443 -7.80 -9.19 -17.81
C VAL A 443 -8.89 -8.17 -17.52
N THR A 444 -9.51 -8.26 -16.35
CA THR A 444 -10.58 -7.34 -15.93
C THR A 444 -10.00 -5.98 -15.57
N PRO A 445 -10.53 -4.87 -16.14
CA PRO A 445 -10.16 -3.52 -15.72
C PRO A 445 -10.44 -3.31 -14.23
N ASP A 446 -9.53 -2.64 -13.54
CA ASP A 446 -9.66 -2.23 -12.14
C ASP A 446 -9.95 -0.73 -12.00
N VAL A 447 -10.08 -0.25 -10.77
CA VAL A 447 -10.28 1.17 -10.44
C VAL A 447 -9.20 2.06 -11.08
N GLN A 448 -7.96 1.57 -11.16
CA GLN A 448 -6.84 2.31 -11.74
C GLN A 448 -6.97 2.46 -13.25
N CYS A 449 -7.41 1.40 -13.96
CA CYS A 449 -7.68 1.46 -15.41
C CYS A 449 -8.73 2.52 -15.74
N TYR A 450 -9.85 2.51 -15.02
CA TYR A 450 -10.90 3.53 -15.19
C TYR A 450 -10.37 4.93 -14.88
N THR A 451 -9.57 5.09 -13.83
CA THR A 451 -8.99 6.39 -13.47
C THR A 451 -8.05 6.93 -14.55
N ILE A 452 -7.20 6.09 -15.15
CA ILE A 452 -6.30 6.47 -16.25
C ILE A 452 -7.13 6.89 -17.48
N MET A 453 -8.15 6.11 -17.84
CA MET A 453 -9.05 6.43 -18.94
C MET A 453 -9.77 7.76 -18.73
N ILE A 454 -10.37 7.98 -17.55
CA ILE A 454 -11.07 9.22 -17.18
C ILE A 454 -10.10 10.40 -17.27
N ASN A 455 -8.91 10.30 -16.67
CA ASN A 455 -7.90 11.35 -16.70
C ASN A 455 -7.45 11.66 -18.14
N GLY A 456 -7.18 10.62 -18.94
CA GLY A 456 -6.79 10.76 -20.34
C GLY A 456 -7.87 11.44 -21.18
N LEU A 457 -9.13 11.04 -21.06
CA LEU A 457 -10.27 11.66 -21.76
C LEU A 457 -10.45 13.12 -21.35
N CYS A 458 -10.37 13.44 -20.05
CA CYS A 458 -10.45 14.81 -19.55
C CYS A 458 -9.35 15.72 -20.13
N LYS A 459 -8.10 15.22 -20.18
CA LYS A 459 -6.97 15.96 -20.80
C LYS A 459 -7.18 16.22 -22.29
N LYS A 460 -7.94 15.36 -22.97
CA LYS A 460 -8.28 15.50 -24.40
C LYS A 460 -9.61 16.21 -24.63
N LYS A 461 -10.16 16.89 -23.62
CA LYS A 461 -11.43 17.65 -23.65
C LYS A 461 -12.68 16.81 -23.94
N MET A 462 -12.60 15.48 -23.76
CA MET A 462 -13.71 14.53 -23.96
C MET A 462 -14.42 14.27 -22.63
N VAL A 463 -14.92 15.34 -22.00
CA VAL A 463 -15.41 15.31 -20.61
C VAL A 463 -16.69 14.47 -20.47
N ASP A 464 -17.60 14.50 -21.43
CA ASP A 464 -18.86 13.76 -21.35
C ASP A 464 -18.62 12.25 -21.43
N GLU A 465 -17.63 11.80 -22.22
CA GLU A 465 -17.23 10.41 -22.24
C GLU A 465 -16.52 9.99 -20.92
N ALA A 466 -15.73 10.89 -20.33
CA ALA A 466 -15.13 10.64 -19.01
C ALA A 466 -16.20 10.46 -17.92
N ILE A 467 -17.27 11.25 -17.97
CA ILE A 467 -18.41 11.12 -17.04
C ILE A 467 -19.17 9.83 -17.28
N SER A 468 -19.43 9.48 -18.54
CA SER A 468 -20.07 8.20 -18.90
C SER A 468 -19.28 7.01 -18.35
N LEU A 469 -17.96 7.04 -18.50
CA LEU A 469 -17.08 6.00 -17.99
C LEU A 469 -17.04 5.94 -16.43
N PHE A 470 -17.13 7.10 -15.79
CA PHE A 470 -17.23 7.19 -14.33
C PHE A 470 -18.55 6.60 -13.80
N GLU A 471 -19.67 6.80 -14.48
CA GLU A 471 -20.93 6.16 -14.10
C GLU A 471 -20.93 4.66 -14.44
N GLU A 472 -20.35 4.24 -15.58
CA GLU A 472 -20.16 2.81 -15.92
C GLU A 472 -19.38 2.07 -14.83
N MET A 473 -18.30 2.67 -14.30
CA MET A 473 -17.51 2.13 -13.19
C MET A 473 -18.38 1.81 -11.98
N LYS A 474 -19.31 2.72 -11.62
CA LYS A 474 -20.23 2.52 -10.50
C LYS A 474 -21.23 1.41 -10.75
N HIS A 475 -21.80 1.35 -11.97
CA HIS A 475 -22.72 0.27 -12.36
C HIS A 475 -22.07 -1.11 -12.28
N LYS A 476 -20.75 -1.19 -12.46
CA LYS A 476 -19.95 -2.42 -12.27
C LYS A 476 -19.54 -2.68 -10.82
N ASN A 477 -20.13 -1.97 -9.84
CA ASN A 477 -19.80 -2.07 -8.41
C ASN A 477 -18.32 -1.78 -8.10
N MET A 478 -17.64 -1.01 -8.94
CA MET A 478 -16.31 -0.51 -8.66
C MET A 478 -16.42 0.88 -8.04
N PHE A 479 -16.01 1.00 -6.78
CA PHE A 479 -16.13 2.25 -6.03
C PHE A 479 -15.00 3.21 -6.41
N PRO A 480 -15.32 4.40 -6.99
CA PRO A 480 -14.34 5.44 -7.26
C PRO A 480 -13.60 5.83 -5.98
N ASN A 481 -12.29 5.97 -6.07
CA ASN A 481 -11.46 6.46 -4.97
C ASN A 481 -11.19 7.96 -5.09
N ILE A 482 -10.45 8.54 -4.12
CA ILE A 482 -10.10 9.96 -4.12
C ILE A 482 -9.40 10.39 -5.41
N VAL A 483 -8.54 9.53 -5.99
CA VAL A 483 -7.81 9.84 -7.23
C VAL A 483 -8.76 9.92 -8.42
N THR A 484 -9.73 9.01 -8.53
CA THR A 484 -10.74 9.00 -9.59
C THR A 484 -11.59 10.27 -9.54
N TYR A 485 -12.09 10.63 -8.34
CA TYR A 485 -12.87 11.87 -8.16
C TYR A 485 -12.04 13.11 -8.51
N THR A 486 -10.81 13.19 -8.00
CA THR A 486 -9.92 14.34 -8.20
C THR A 486 -9.54 14.49 -9.69
N SER A 487 -9.29 13.39 -10.40
CA SER A 487 -9.01 13.41 -11.85
C SER A 487 -10.20 13.96 -12.66
N LEU A 488 -11.42 13.56 -12.30
CA LEU A 488 -12.61 14.05 -12.97
C LEU A 488 -12.91 15.51 -12.60
N ILE A 489 -12.72 15.92 -11.33
CA ILE A 489 -12.84 17.32 -10.89
C ILE A 489 -11.84 18.19 -11.64
N ASP A 490 -10.57 17.78 -11.74
CA ASP A 490 -9.52 18.49 -12.49
C ASP A 490 -9.91 18.64 -13.98
N GLY A 491 -10.38 17.53 -14.56
CA GLY A 491 -10.87 17.53 -15.95
C GLY A 491 -12.03 18.50 -16.17
N LEU A 492 -13.04 18.50 -15.31
CA LEU A 492 -14.18 19.43 -15.36
C LEU A 492 -13.73 20.88 -15.23
N CYS A 493 -12.83 21.16 -14.26
CA CYS A 493 -12.31 22.51 -14.04
C CYS A 493 -11.53 23.04 -15.27
N LYS A 494 -10.63 22.21 -15.83
CA LYS A 494 -9.83 22.58 -17.02
C LYS A 494 -10.65 22.75 -18.29
N ASN A 495 -11.84 22.14 -18.35
CA ASN A 495 -12.78 22.28 -19.46
C ASN A 495 -13.92 23.26 -19.16
N HIS A 496 -13.75 24.17 -18.19
CA HIS A 496 -14.67 25.26 -17.85
C HIS A 496 -16.04 24.79 -17.28
N HIS A 497 -16.14 23.56 -16.76
CA HIS A 497 -17.37 23.03 -16.16
C HIS A 497 -17.33 23.13 -14.62
N LEU A 498 -17.00 24.30 -14.07
CA LEU A 498 -16.78 24.53 -12.64
C LEU A 498 -17.97 24.11 -11.76
N GLU A 499 -19.20 24.40 -12.16
CA GLU A 499 -20.40 24.04 -11.38
C GLU A 499 -20.54 22.51 -11.23
N ARG A 500 -20.27 21.78 -12.32
CA ARG A 500 -20.27 20.30 -12.30
C ARG A 500 -19.14 19.77 -11.40
N ALA A 501 -17.97 20.42 -11.38
CA ALA A 501 -16.85 20.04 -10.51
C ALA A 501 -17.18 20.25 -9.03
N ILE A 502 -17.83 21.37 -8.68
CA ILE A 502 -18.29 21.66 -7.32
C ILE A 502 -19.34 20.64 -6.86
N ALA A 503 -20.32 20.34 -7.71
CA ALA A 503 -21.34 19.33 -7.43
C ALA A 503 -20.72 17.94 -7.22
N LEU A 504 -19.71 17.57 -8.03
CA LEU A 504 -19.00 16.30 -7.89
C LEU A 504 -18.20 16.22 -6.59
N CYS A 505 -17.54 17.32 -6.17
CA CYS A 505 -16.84 17.40 -4.90
C CYS A 505 -17.80 17.26 -3.71
N LYS A 506 -19.03 17.81 -3.80
CA LYS A 506 -20.07 17.62 -2.81
C LYS A 506 -20.53 16.17 -2.72
N LYS A 507 -20.81 15.54 -3.88
CA LYS A 507 -21.18 14.11 -3.97
C LYS A 507 -20.10 13.18 -3.40
N MET A 508 -18.82 13.50 -3.62
CA MET A 508 -17.68 12.79 -3.02
C MET A 508 -17.75 12.77 -1.49
N LYS A 509 -18.04 13.93 -0.86
CA LYS A 509 -18.22 14.05 0.60
C LYS A 509 -19.42 13.26 1.11
N GLU A 510 -20.55 13.32 0.41
CA GLU A 510 -21.77 12.58 0.75
C GLU A 510 -21.55 11.07 0.75
N GLN A 511 -20.63 10.57 -0.06
CA GLN A 511 -20.21 9.16 -0.10
C GLN A 511 -19.14 8.80 0.96
N GLY A 512 -18.81 9.72 1.87
CA GLY A 512 -17.82 9.49 2.92
C GLY A 512 -16.37 9.62 2.47
N ILE A 513 -16.11 9.99 1.21
CA ILE A 513 -14.75 10.22 0.69
C ILE A 513 -14.40 11.69 0.94
N GLN A 514 -13.47 11.94 1.87
CA GLN A 514 -13.04 13.30 2.18
C GLN A 514 -12.07 13.81 1.11
N PRO A 515 -12.37 14.96 0.44
CA PRO A 515 -11.43 15.60 -0.46
C PRO A 515 -10.16 16.02 0.30
N ASP A 516 -9.02 15.87 -0.34
CA ASP A 516 -7.73 16.29 0.18
C ASP A 516 -7.39 17.75 -0.22
N VAL A 517 -6.26 18.24 0.29
CA VAL A 517 -5.77 19.59 -0.02
C VAL A 517 -5.55 19.77 -1.54
N TYR A 518 -5.19 18.68 -2.25
CA TYR A 518 -4.97 18.73 -3.68
C TYR A 518 -6.29 18.95 -4.45
N SER A 519 -7.36 18.22 -4.10
CA SER A 519 -8.71 18.40 -4.66
C SER A 519 -9.21 19.84 -4.45
N TYR A 520 -8.98 20.41 -3.26
CA TYR A 520 -9.38 21.80 -2.97
C TYR A 520 -8.53 22.82 -3.74
N THR A 521 -7.24 22.55 -3.92
CA THR A 521 -6.35 23.42 -4.71
C THR A 521 -6.81 23.52 -6.17
N ILE A 522 -7.28 22.41 -6.76
CA ILE A 522 -7.85 22.41 -8.12
C ILE A 522 -9.09 23.31 -8.22
N LEU A 523 -10.00 23.20 -7.24
CA LEU A 523 -11.20 24.04 -7.22
C LEU A 523 -10.86 25.52 -7.02
N LEU A 524 -9.88 25.84 -6.15
CA LEU A 524 -9.39 27.20 -5.96
C LEU A 524 -8.79 27.77 -7.26
N ASP A 525 -7.94 26.99 -7.95
CA ASP A 525 -7.36 27.40 -9.24
C ASP A 525 -8.43 27.69 -10.29
N ALA A 526 -9.44 26.82 -10.35
CA ALA A 526 -10.57 27.00 -11.27
C ALA A 526 -11.42 28.25 -10.93
N LEU A 527 -11.67 28.54 -9.65
CA LEU A 527 -12.35 29.74 -9.19
C LEU A 527 -11.56 31.01 -9.56
N CYS A 528 -10.25 31.02 -9.31
CA CYS A 528 -9.36 32.13 -9.67
C CYS A 528 -9.32 32.37 -11.19
N LYS A 529 -9.17 31.30 -11.99
CA LYS A 529 -9.15 31.39 -13.46
C LYS A 529 -10.50 31.75 -14.07
N GLY A 530 -11.60 31.38 -13.42
CA GLY A 530 -12.95 31.69 -13.81
C GLY A 530 -13.44 33.10 -13.41
N GLY A 531 -12.54 33.95 -12.87
CA GLY A 531 -12.88 35.32 -12.45
C GLY A 531 -13.72 35.41 -11.17
N ARG A 532 -13.92 34.31 -10.45
CA ARG A 532 -14.72 34.25 -9.22
C ARG A 532 -13.82 34.39 -7.97
N LEU A 533 -13.00 35.43 -7.93
CA LEU A 533 -11.95 35.61 -6.91
C LEU A 533 -12.53 35.73 -5.49
N GLU A 534 -13.67 36.40 -5.31
CA GLU A 534 -14.30 36.52 -3.99
C GLU A 534 -14.75 35.15 -3.45
N ASN A 535 -15.30 34.31 -4.32
CA ASN A 535 -15.64 32.94 -3.93
C ASN A 535 -14.36 32.12 -3.57
N ALA A 536 -13.26 32.35 -4.31
CA ALA A 536 -11.99 31.71 -4.00
C ALA A 536 -11.43 32.16 -2.64
N LYS A 537 -11.49 33.47 -2.32
CA LYS A 537 -11.09 34.02 -1.01
C LYS A 537 -11.90 33.41 0.12
N GLN A 538 -13.22 33.38 -0.01
CA GLN A 538 -14.11 32.79 1.01
C GLN A 538 -13.83 31.30 1.20
N PHE A 539 -13.65 30.56 0.10
CA PHE A 539 -13.35 29.13 0.16
C PHE A 539 -11.97 28.85 0.79
N PHE A 540 -10.96 29.63 0.43
CA PHE A 540 -9.63 29.56 1.03
C PHE A 540 -9.66 29.81 2.53
N GLN A 541 -10.37 30.88 2.98
CA GLN A 541 -10.55 31.20 4.39
C GLN A 541 -11.28 30.07 5.13
N HIS A 542 -12.31 29.47 4.52
CA HIS A 542 -13.01 28.34 5.10
C HIS A 542 -12.11 27.13 5.34
N LEU A 543 -11.17 26.82 4.41
CA LEU A 543 -10.20 25.76 4.57
C LEU A 543 -9.25 26.04 5.76
N LEU A 544 -8.81 27.29 5.92
CA LEU A 544 -7.98 27.70 7.04
C LEU A 544 -8.68 27.56 8.39
N VAL A 545 -9.95 27.98 8.48
CA VAL A 545 -10.77 27.88 9.69
C VAL A 545 -11.03 26.41 10.08
N LYS A 546 -11.21 25.55 9.09
CA LYS A 546 -11.35 24.09 9.31
C LYS A 546 -10.05 23.39 9.71
N GLY A 547 -8.94 24.10 9.82
CA GLY A 547 -7.66 23.54 10.26
C GLY A 547 -6.93 22.70 9.19
N TYR A 548 -7.24 22.90 7.89
CA TYR A 548 -6.46 22.25 6.85
C TYR A 548 -5.05 22.84 6.78
N HIS A 549 -4.03 21.98 6.79
CA HIS A 549 -2.64 22.37 6.53
C HIS A 549 -2.45 22.59 5.03
N LEU A 550 -2.58 23.83 4.59
CA LEU A 550 -2.40 24.20 3.19
C LEU A 550 -0.91 24.20 2.83
N ASN A 551 -0.59 23.69 1.63
CA ASN A 551 0.76 23.62 1.13
C ASN A 551 1.13 24.86 0.27
N VAL A 552 2.41 25.02 -0.06
CA VAL A 552 2.94 26.13 -0.89
C VAL A 552 2.13 26.29 -2.19
N ARG A 553 1.78 25.19 -2.84
CA ARG A 553 1.02 25.21 -4.10
C ARG A 553 -0.37 25.85 -3.94
N THR A 554 -1.06 25.60 -2.84
CA THR A 554 -2.38 26.19 -2.57
C THR A 554 -2.27 27.70 -2.37
N TYR A 555 -1.23 28.16 -1.64
CA TYR A 555 -0.94 29.58 -1.48
C TYR A 555 -0.58 30.21 -2.83
N ASN A 556 0.27 29.57 -3.63
CA ASN A 556 0.66 30.08 -4.96
C ASN A 556 -0.52 30.26 -5.91
N VAL A 557 -1.52 29.36 -5.85
CA VAL A 557 -2.76 29.51 -6.63
C VAL A 557 -3.53 30.77 -6.22
N MET A 558 -3.68 31.04 -4.92
CA MET A 558 -4.36 32.24 -4.43
C MET A 558 -3.56 33.52 -4.74
N ILE A 559 -2.24 33.49 -4.53
CA ILE A 559 -1.33 34.60 -4.89
C ILE A 559 -1.46 34.94 -6.37
N ASN A 560 -1.42 33.93 -7.25
CA ASN A 560 -1.58 34.15 -8.69
C ASN A 560 -2.96 34.75 -9.06
N GLY A 561 -4.04 34.29 -8.40
CA GLY A 561 -5.37 34.86 -8.57
C GLY A 561 -5.43 36.34 -8.16
N LEU A 562 -4.86 36.69 -7.01
CA LEU A 562 -4.78 38.05 -6.48
C LEU A 562 -3.90 38.96 -7.34
N CYS A 563 -2.74 38.46 -7.79
CA CYS A 563 -1.84 39.16 -8.70
C CYS A 563 -2.54 39.54 -10.01
N LYS A 564 -3.26 38.62 -10.64
CA LYS A 564 -4.02 38.86 -11.86
C LYS A 564 -5.12 39.90 -11.67
N ALA A 565 -5.71 39.99 -10.50
CA ALA A 565 -6.69 41.00 -10.13
C ALA A 565 -6.05 42.34 -9.73
N GLY A 566 -4.71 42.43 -9.62
CA GLY A 566 -4.02 43.66 -9.21
C GLY A 566 -4.14 43.98 -7.71
N LEU A 567 -4.53 43.00 -6.87
CA LEU A 567 -4.77 43.20 -5.45
C LEU A 567 -3.46 42.93 -4.64
N PHE A 568 -2.43 43.75 -4.89
CA PHE A 568 -1.10 43.54 -4.28
C PHE A 568 -1.06 43.66 -2.76
N GLY A 569 -1.96 44.46 -2.14
CA GLY A 569 -2.11 44.50 -0.68
C GLY A 569 -2.45 43.12 -0.12
N ASP A 570 -3.47 42.48 -0.69
CA ASP A 570 -3.88 41.13 -0.29
C ASP A 570 -2.80 40.07 -0.53
N VAL A 571 -1.97 40.26 -1.60
CA VAL A 571 -0.81 39.37 -1.89
C VAL A 571 0.21 39.44 -0.78
N MET A 572 0.55 40.64 -0.29
CA MET A 572 1.50 40.83 0.80
C MET A 572 1.01 40.21 2.11
N ASP A 573 -0.26 40.44 2.43
CA ASP A 573 -0.90 39.86 3.60
C ASP A 573 -0.93 38.32 3.54
N LEU A 574 -1.21 37.77 2.36
CA LEU A 574 -1.27 36.33 2.18
C LEU A 574 0.13 35.69 2.27
N LYS A 575 1.18 36.35 1.72
CA LYS A 575 2.58 35.92 1.86
C LYS A 575 3.00 35.91 3.34
N SER A 576 2.69 36.97 4.07
CA SER A 576 3.00 37.05 5.51
C SER A 576 2.27 35.98 6.32
N LYS A 577 1.00 35.70 6.02
CA LYS A 577 0.23 34.60 6.65
C LYS A 577 0.80 33.23 6.31
N MET A 578 1.29 33.03 5.09
CA MET A 578 1.96 31.79 4.66
C MET A 578 3.21 31.53 5.51
N GLU A 579 4.08 32.53 5.65
CA GLU A 579 5.30 32.48 6.47
C GLU A 579 4.98 32.25 7.95
N GLY A 580 4.01 32.96 8.50
CA GLY A 580 3.57 32.84 9.90
C GLY A 580 3.00 31.46 10.24
N LYS A 581 2.57 30.69 9.24
CA LYS A 581 2.11 29.29 9.39
C LYS A 581 3.22 28.27 9.10
N GLY A 582 4.47 28.69 8.96
CA GLY A 582 5.60 27.80 8.67
C GLY A 582 5.64 27.28 7.23
N CYS A 583 4.82 27.83 6.33
CA CYS A 583 4.81 27.48 4.92
C CYS A 583 5.69 28.49 4.17
N MET A 584 6.96 28.15 3.92
CA MET A 584 7.92 29.09 3.31
C MET A 584 7.64 29.29 1.83
N PRO A 585 7.63 30.57 1.34
CA PRO A 585 7.54 30.88 -0.08
C PRO A 585 8.67 30.24 -0.89
N ASP A 586 8.33 29.65 -2.03
CA ASP A 586 9.28 29.04 -2.97
C ASP A 586 9.62 29.98 -4.15
N ALA A 587 10.49 29.52 -5.04
CA ALA A 587 10.87 30.28 -6.25
C ALA A 587 9.65 30.64 -7.12
N ILE A 588 8.61 29.78 -7.15
CA ILE A 588 7.38 30.01 -7.92
C ILE A 588 6.57 31.13 -7.29
N THR A 589 6.50 31.19 -5.95
CA THR A 589 5.85 32.29 -5.22
C THR A 589 6.43 33.64 -5.62
N PHE A 590 7.77 33.77 -5.50
CA PHE A 590 8.47 35.00 -5.82
C PHE A 590 8.32 35.36 -7.29
N LYS A 591 8.56 34.41 -8.21
CA LYS A 591 8.43 34.62 -9.65
C LYS A 591 7.03 35.13 -10.02
N THR A 592 5.98 34.57 -9.45
CA THR A 592 4.59 34.97 -9.72
C THR A 592 4.35 36.42 -9.30
N ILE A 593 4.82 36.81 -8.10
CA ILE A 593 4.67 38.19 -7.60
C ILE A 593 5.49 39.17 -8.43
N ILE A 594 6.74 38.84 -8.71
CA ILE A 594 7.66 39.71 -9.48
C ILE A 594 7.12 39.95 -10.89
N CYS A 595 6.72 38.89 -11.61
CA CYS A 595 6.16 39.05 -12.95
C CYS A 595 4.91 39.93 -12.95
N ALA A 596 4.00 39.73 -12.00
CA ALA A 596 2.78 40.52 -11.91
C ALA A 596 3.03 41.99 -11.54
N LEU A 597 4.07 42.30 -10.75
CA LEU A 597 4.46 43.66 -10.43
C LEU A 597 5.09 44.37 -11.65
N PHE A 598 5.91 43.66 -12.44
CA PHE A 598 6.46 44.21 -13.70
C PHE A 598 5.33 44.47 -14.73
N GLU A 599 4.34 43.59 -14.85
CA GLU A 599 3.18 43.80 -15.74
C GLU A 599 2.31 45.02 -15.37
N LYS A 600 2.48 45.55 -14.16
CA LYS A 600 1.78 46.75 -13.65
C LYS A 600 2.69 47.97 -13.47
N ASP A 601 3.88 47.92 -14.04
CA ASP A 601 4.92 48.98 -13.93
C ASP A 601 5.34 49.34 -12.52
N GLU A 602 5.13 48.43 -11.52
CA GLU A 602 5.55 48.59 -10.14
C GLU A 602 7.01 48.09 -9.95
N ASN A 603 7.93 48.65 -10.72
CA ASN A 603 9.30 48.17 -10.85
C ASN A 603 10.09 48.19 -9.53
N ASP A 604 9.94 49.23 -8.70
CA ASP A 604 10.61 49.34 -7.41
C ASP A 604 10.26 48.20 -6.44
N LYS A 605 8.97 47.81 -6.43
CA LYS A 605 8.51 46.68 -5.61
C LYS A 605 8.98 45.35 -6.19
N ALA A 606 8.97 45.20 -7.50
CA ALA A 606 9.48 44.02 -8.17
C ALA A 606 10.97 43.79 -7.87
N GLU A 607 11.78 44.85 -7.92
CA GLU A 607 13.21 44.79 -7.59
C GLU A 607 13.44 44.37 -6.12
N LYS A 608 12.65 44.91 -5.19
CA LYS A 608 12.73 44.53 -3.78
C LYS A 608 12.48 43.03 -3.59
N PHE A 609 11.45 42.46 -4.26
CA PHE A 609 11.17 41.02 -4.22
C PHE A 609 12.25 40.17 -4.88
N LEU A 610 12.84 40.66 -5.97
CA LEU A 610 13.96 39.99 -6.62
C LEU A 610 15.18 39.91 -5.67
N ARG A 611 15.52 41.00 -4.98
CA ARG A 611 16.58 41.01 -3.97
C ARG A 611 16.29 40.05 -2.82
N GLU A 612 15.04 39.97 -2.34
CA GLU A 612 14.61 39.02 -1.31
C GLU A 612 14.77 37.59 -1.80
N MET A 613 14.37 37.27 -3.05
CA MET A 613 14.49 35.95 -3.67
C MET A 613 15.97 35.50 -3.74
N ILE A 614 16.88 36.41 -4.14
CA ILE A 614 18.34 36.18 -4.19
C ILE A 614 18.88 35.92 -2.77
N ALA A 615 18.52 36.78 -1.81
CA ALA A 615 18.96 36.65 -0.42
C ALA A 615 18.55 35.34 0.24
N ARG A 616 17.43 34.74 -0.22
CA ARG A 616 16.97 33.43 0.22
C ARG A 616 17.58 32.25 -0.54
N GLY A 617 18.47 32.50 -1.51
CA GLY A 617 19.09 31.45 -2.34
C GLY A 617 18.10 30.74 -3.28
N LEU A 618 17.00 31.39 -3.64
CA LEU A 618 15.97 30.84 -4.52
C LEU A 618 16.19 31.17 -6.00
N LEU A 619 17.18 31.95 -6.32
CA LEU A 619 17.67 32.25 -7.66
C LEU A 619 19.18 32.05 -7.64
N GLU A 620 19.70 31.14 -8.46
CA GLU A 620 21.11 31.06 -8.79
C GLU A 620 21.42 32.19 -9.78
N VAL A 621 22.35 33.08 -9.41
CA VAL A 621 22.82 34.21 -10.25
C VAL A 621 23.86 33.70 -11.23
#